data_00c203428232e5b75ff7c6dd827f4fd0
#
_entry.id   00c203428232e5b75ff7c6dd827f4fd0
#
_cell.length_a   1.000
_cell.length_b   1.000
_cell.length_c   1.000
_cell.angle_alpha   90.00
_cell.angle_beta   90.00
_cell.angle_gamma   90.00
#
_symmetry.space_group_name_H-M   'P 1'
#
loop_
_entity.id
_entity.type
_entity.pdbx_description
1 polymer ?
#
loop_
_entity_poly.entity_id
_entity_poly.type
_entity_poly.pdbx_seq_one_letter_code
_entity_poly.pdbx_strand_id
1 'polypeptide(L)'
;FFCCHFSHYLISFVKFIFNTTGLIYKITRNSNKEIVTMAGTDIIIHDKKDNVGVVVIEKITQNQDCNCWIMENDDSIKIQSINEIPLGHKIAMADLKEGDTIIKYGHDIGKVVKDIKKGEHVHVHNVKTKKW
;
A
#
# COMPACT_ATOMS: atom_id res chain seq x y z
N PHE A 1 36.18 -7.31 1.69
CA PHE A 1 36.62 -6.98 3.06
C PHE A 1 35.70 -6.01 3.76
N PHE A 2 35.01 -5.16 3.03
CA PHE A 2 34.03 -4.25 3.60
C PHE A 2 32.67 -4.89 3.85
N CYS A 3 32.42 -6.10 3.36
CA CYS A 3 31.13 -6.76 3.48
C CYS A 3 30.84 -7.39 4.83
N CYS A 4 31.83 -7.69 5.67
CA CYS A 4 31.60 -8.41 6.92
C CYS A 4 31.04 -7.58 8.06
N HIS A 5 31.23 -6.26 8.08
CA HIS A 5 30.75 -5.40 9.17
C HIS A 5 29.41 -4.73 8.87
N PHE A 6 29.07 -4.57 7.59
CA PHE A 6 27.74 -4.10 7.15
C PHE A 6 26.71 -5.21 7.03
N SER A 7 27.17 -6.46 7.04
CA SER A 7 26.37 -7.66 6.80
C SER A 7 25.35 -7.93 7.89
N HIS A 8 25.61 -7.55 9.14
CA HIS A 8 24.67 -7.80 10.24
C HIS A 8 23.45 -6.87 10.28
N TYR A 9 23.53 -5.71 9.67
CA TYR A 9 22.41 -4.77 9.62
C TYR A 9 21.61 -4.83 8.31
N LEU A 10 22.19 -5.32 7.23
CA LEU A 10 21.58 -5.39 5.90
C LEU A 10 21.02 -6.76 5.53
N ILE A 11 21.31 -7.80 6.29
CA ILE A 11 20.85 -9.17 6.00
C ILE A 11 19.35 -9.38 6.29
N SER A 12 18.68 -8.44 6.96
CA SER A 12 17.25 -8.57 7.25
C SER A 12 16.32 -8.05 6.16
N PHE A 13 16.83 -7.56 5.01
CA PHE A 13 16.01 -6.70 4.20
C PHE A 13 15.91 -7.05 2.76
N VAL A 14 15.53 -7.55 1.96
CA VAL A 14 15.18 -7.61 0.54
C VAL A 14 16.21 -8.32 -0.32
N LYS A 15 16.02 -9.58 -0.57
CA LYS A 15 16.60 -10.24 -1.76
C LYS A 15 15.67 -10.02 -2.95
N PHE A 16 16.17 -9.29 -3.94
CA PHE A 16 15.51 -9.19 -5.24
C PHE A 16 15.75 -10.49 -6.01
N ILE A 17 14.70 -11.17 -6.39
CA ILE A 17 14.80 -12.28 -7.34
C ILE A 17 14.05 -11.85 -8.59
N PHE A 18 14.78 -11.65 -9.67
CA PHE A 18 14.21 -11.50 -11.01
C PHE A 18 13.74 -12.86 -11.50
N ASN A 19 12.46 -13.00 -11.72
CA ASN A 19 11.93 -14.11 -12.48
C ASN A 19 11.39 -13.60 -13.82
N THR A 20 11.39 -14.43 -14.84
CA THR A 20 10.98 -14.10 -16.22
C THR A 20 9.51 -13.60 -16.34
N THR A 21 8.73 -13.61 -15.27
CA THR A 21 7.31 -13.24 -15.24
C THR A 21 6.99 -12.06 -14.32
N GLY A 22 7.97 -11.35 -13.76
CA GLY A 22 7.72 -10.18 -12.94
C GLY A 22 8.65 -10.02 -11.74
N LEU A 23 8.65 -8.84 -11.17
CA LEU A 23 9.45 -8.48 -10.01
C LEU A 23 8.86 -9.13 -8.76
N ILE A 24 9.55 -10.11 -8.20
CA ILE A 24 9.16 -10.75 -6.92
C ILE A 24 10.03 -10.17 -5.81
N TYR A 25 9.42 -9.42 -4.90
CA TYR A 25 10.08 -8.97 -3.68
C TYR A 25 9.93 -10.04 -2.59
N LYS A 26 11.05 -10.58 -2.14
CA LYS A 26 11.08 -11.42 -0.95
C LYS A 26 11.54 -10.58 0.23
N ILE A 27 10.67 -10.35 1.18
CA ILE A 27 11.03 -9.78 2.48
C ILE A 27 11.20 -10.95 3.45
N THR A 28 12.43 -11.22 3.85
CA THR A 28 12.70 -12.20 4.90
C THR A 28 12.73 -11.45 6.25
N ARG A 29 11.70 -11.60 7.04
CA ARG A 29 11.73 -11.23 8.45
C ARG A 29 11.98 -12.48 9.27
N ASN A 30 13.14 -12.51 9.90
CA ASN A 30 13.56 -13.46 10.94
C ASN A 30 13.33 -14.96 10.67
N SER A 31 14.28 -15.74 11.04
CA SER A 31 14.67 -17.12 10.70
C SER A 31 13.60 -18.22 10.74
N ASN A 32 12.34 -17.95 11.02
CA ASN A 32 11.29 -18.98 11.10
C ASN A 32 9.92 -18.54 10.55
N LYS A 33 9.82 -17.47 9.79
CA LYS A 33 8.57 -17.07 9.12
C LYS A 33 8.64 -17.28 7.62
N GLU A 34 7.57 -17.83 7.10
CA GLU A 34 7.37 -18.05 5.67
C GLU A 34 7.69 -16.81 4.82
N ILE A 35 8.23 -17.06 3.68
CA ILE A 35 8.55 -16.03 2.68
C ILE A 35 7.24 -15.43 2.19
N VAL A 36 6.93 -14.23 2.65
CA VAL A 36 5.82 -13.47 2.09
C VAL A 36 6.26 -12.95 0.72
N THR A 37 5.74 -13.55 -0.32
CA THR A 37 5.93 -13.06 -1.69
C THR A 37 4.91 -11.97 -1.96
N MET A 38 5.37 -10.81 -2.40
CA MET A 38 4.49 -9.72 -2.87
C MET A 38 3.90 -10.02 -4.26
N ALA A 39 4.11 -11.23 -4.78
CA ALA A 39 3.49 -11.67 -6.02
C ALA A 39 1.96 -11.68 -5.86
N GLY A 40 1.28 -10.82 -6.64
CA GLY A 40 -0.17 -10.68 -6.59
C GLY A 40 -0.69 -9.61 -5.63
N THR A 41 0.16 -8.73 -5.10
CA THR A 41 -0.26 -7.55 -4.35
C THR A 41 -0.52 -6.38 -5.30
N ASP A 42 -1.72 -5.86 -5.27
CA ASP A 42 -2.15 -4.73 -6.11
C ASP A 42 -2.06 -3.40 -5.36
N ILE A 43 -2.26 -3.44 -4.05
CA ILE A 43 -2.32 -2.27 -3.16
C ILE A 43 -1.49 -2.52 -1.91
N ILE A 44 -0.73 -1.51 -1.48
CA ILE A 44 0.02 -1.53 -0.22
C ILE A 44 -0.61 -0.56 0.78
N ILE A 45 -0.79 -1.06 2.01
CA ILE A 45 -1.19 -0.29 3.19
C ILE A 45 -0.04 -0.38 4.18
N HIS A 46 0.47 0.76 4.66
CA HIS A 46 1.66 0.77 5.51
C HIS A 46 1.35 0.51 6.98
N ASP A 47 0.28 1.12 7.49
CA ASP A 47 -0.14 1.07 8.90
C ASP A 47 -1.62 0.66 8.97
N LYS A 48 -2.00 -0.10 9.98
CA LYS A 48 -3.41 -0.46 10.24
C LYS A 48 -4.35 0.72 10.38
N LYS A 49 -3.82 1.86 10.81
CA LYS A 49 -4.59 3.10 10.98
C LYS A 49 -4.82 3.84 9.68
N ASP A 50 -4.12 3.45 8.62
CA ASP A 50 -4.25 4.09 7.32
C ASP A 50 -5.65 3.82 6.75
N ASN A 51 -6.32 4.88 6.33
CA ASN A 51 -7.60 4.81 5.65
C ASN A 51 -7.47 4.88 4.12
N VAL A 52 -6.25 4.93 3.61
CA VAL A 52 -5.93 4.85 2.18
C VAL A 52 -4.78 3.88 1.92
N GLY A 53 -4.86 3.15 0.82
CA GLY A 53 -3.79 2.32 0.27
C GLY A 53 -3.17 2.96 -0.96
N VAL A 54 -2.01 2.48 -1.38
CA VAL A 54 -1.31 2.93 -2.60
C VAL A 54 -1.31 1.82 -3.63
N VAL A 55 -1.70 2.15 -4.85
CA VAL A 55 -1.67 1.23 -5.99
C VAL A 55 -0.23 1.02 -6.45
N VAL A 56 0.19 -0.24 -6.55
CA VAL A 56 1.57 -0.64 -6.92
C VAL A 56 1.66 -1.39 -8.24
N ILE A 57 0.54 -1.67 -8.88
CA ILE A 57 0.46 -2.18 -10.25
C ILE A 57 0.24 -1.03 -11.23
N GLU A 58 0.46 -1.27 -12.52
CA GLU A 58 0.33 -0.21 -13.55
C GLU A 58 -1.01 0.51 -13.49
N LYS A 59 -2.08 -0.23 -13.30
CA LYS A 59 -3.43 0.31 -13.25
C LYS A 59 -4.38 -0.69 -12.61
N ILE A 60 -5.30 -0.19 -11.79
CA ILE A 60 -6.48 -0.91 -11.35
C ILE A 60 -7.65 -0.52 -12.26
N THR A 61 -8.37 -1.49 -12.79
CA THR A 61 -9.57 -1.25 -13.60
C THR A 61 -10.81 -1.11 -12.72
N GLN A 62 -11.86 -0.52 -13.26
CA GLN A 62 -13.14 -0.41 -12.56
C GLN A 62 -13.71 -1.78 -12.21
N ASN A 63 -14.24 -1.92 -11.00
CA ASN A 63 -14.81 -3.17 -10.45
C ASN A 63 -13.83 -4.34 -10.36
N GLN A 64 -12.53 -4.07 -10.32
CA GLN A 64 -11.50 -5.08 -10.13
C GLN A 64 -11.37 -5.46 -8.64
N ASP A 65 -11.30 -6.77 -8.37
CA ASP A 65 -10.94 -7.28 -7.04
C ASP A 65 -9.43 -7.17 -6.86
N CYS A 66 -9.02 -6.41 -5.85
CA CYS A 66 -7.62 -6.09 -5.58
C CYS A 66 -7.16 -6.75 -4.30
N ASN A 67 -5.95 -7.29 -4.31
CA ASN A 67 -5.29 -7.81 -3.13
C ASN A 67 -4.50 -6.68 -2.46
N CYS A 68 -4.84 -6.38 -1.22
CA CYS A 68 -4.17 -5.37 -0.41
C CYS A 68 -3.30 -6.05 0.63
N TRP A 69 -2.06 -5.61 0.74
CA TRP A 69 -1.12 -6.06 1.74
C TRP A 69 -0.89 -4.98 2.80
N ILE A 70 -1.09 -5.35 4.08
CA ILE A 70 -0.84 -4.48 5.23
C ILE A 70 0.55 -4.79 5.78
N MET A 71 1.48 -3.87 5.61
CA MET A 71 2.89 -4.07 5.93
C MET A 71 3.16 -4.24 7.43
N GLU A 72 2.38 -3.58 8.28
CA GLU A 72 2.60 -3.57 9.73
C GLU A 72 2.49 -4.96 10.36
N ASN A 73 1.54 -5.77 9.92
CA ASN A 73 1.25 -7.08 10.51
C ASN A 73 1.29 -8.24 9.52
N ASP A 74 1.79 -8.01 8.30
CA ASP A 74 1.83 -9.00 7.21
C ASP A 74 0.45 -9.61 6.86
N ASP A 75 -0.61 -8.82 7.01
CA ASP A 75 -1.97 -9.22 6.72
C ASP A 75 -2.37 -8.90 5.27
N SER A 76 -3.32 -9.64 4.74
CA SER A 76 -3.86 -9.42 3.40
C SER A 76 -5.36 -9.30 3.44
N ILE A 77 -5.88 -8.26 2.81
CA ILE A 77 -7.31 -8.04 2.66
C ILE A 77 -7.67 -7.85 1.18
N LYS A 78 -8.92 -8.08 0.84
CA LYS A 78 -9.43 -7.83 -0.51
C LYS A 78 -10.36 -6.62 -0.52
N ILE A 79 -10.27 -5.84 -1.57
CA ILE A 79 -11.14 -4.70 -1.82
C ILE A 79 -11.50 -4.65 -3.29
N GLN A 80 -12.74 -4.29 -3.60
CA GLN A 80 -13.16 -4.03 -4.97
C GLN A 80 -13.03 -2.54 -5.29
N SER A 81 -12.38 -2.21 -6.40
CA SER A 81 -12.26 -0.84 -6.88
C SER A 81 -13.59 -0.36 -7.47
N ILE A 82 -13.91 0.91 -7.25
CA ILE A 82 -15.06 1.58 -7.89
C ILE A 82 -14.63 2.28 -9.18
N ASN A 83 -13.42 2.82 -9.19
CA ASN A 83 -12.88 3.59 -10.28
C ASN A 83 -11.63 2.93 -10.88
N GLU A 84 -11.26 3.38 -12.07
CA GLU A 84 -9.92 3.15 -12.60
C GLU A 84 -8.91 3.99 -11.84
N ILE A 85 -7.82 3.36 -11.35
CA ILE A 85 -6.81 4.01 -10.51
C ILE A 85 -5.42 3.68 -11.06
N PRO A 86 -4.65 4.68 -11.50
CA PRO A 86 -3.29 4.45 -12.02
C PRO A 86 -2.27 4.19 -10.91
N LEU A 87 -1.12 3.67 -11.31
CA LEU A 87 0.04 3.43 -10.44
C LEU A 87 0.39 4.65 -9.59
N GLY A 88 0.67 4.41 -8.31
CA GLY A 88 1.09 5.44 -7.36
C GLY A 88 -0.04 6.29 -6.78
N HIS A 89 -1.24 6.19 -7.33
CA HIS A 89 -2.42 6.86 -6.77
C HIS A 89 -2.98 6.10 -5.58
N LYS A 90 -3.86 6.75 -4.82
CA LYS A 90 -4.42 6.21 -3.59
C LYS A 90 -5.84 5.71 -3.81
N ILE A 91 -6.19 4.66 -3.08
CA ILE A 91 -7.53 4.08 -3.00
C ILE A 91 -8.05 4.15 -1.57
N ALA A 92 -9.32 4.47 -1.37
CA ALA A 92 -9.95 4.49 -0.06
C ALA A 92 -10.16 3.08 0.49
N MET A 93 -9.70 2.84 1.71
CA MET A 93 -9.86 1.56 2.40
C MET A 93 -11.14 1.50 3.24
N ALA A 94 -11.78 2.64 3.47
CA ALA A 94 -13.03 2.78 4.20
C ALA A 94 -13.87 3.92 3.62
N ASP A 95 -15.14 3.97 4.01
CA ASP A 95 -16.01 5.11 3.67
C ASP A 95 -15.58 6.33 4.48
N LEU A 96 -15.37 7.44 3.79
CA LEU A 96 -14.91 8.71 4.36
C LEU A 96 -15.92 9.80 4.03
N LYS A 97 -16.23 10.62 5.01
CA LYS A 97 -17.14 11.77 4.88
C LYS A 97 -16.37 13.07 4.68
N GLU A 98 -17.04 14.03 4.06
CA GLU A 98 -16.51 15.39 3.99
C GLU A 98 -16.13 15.89 5.40
N GLY A 99 -14.92 16.38 5.53
CA GLY A 99 -14.35 16.81 6.80
C GLY A 99 -13.47 15.80 7.50
N ASP A 100 -13.52 14.52 7.11
CA ASP A 100 -12.67 13.48 7.67
C ASP A 100 -11.19 13.70 7.32
N THR A 101 -10.32 13.15 8.14
CA THR A 101 -8.88 13.20 7.95
C THR A 101 -8.40 12.00 7.16
N ILE A 102 -7.54 12.22 6.16
CA ILE A 102 -6.80 11.16 5.48
C ILE A 102 -5.57 10.81 6.29
N ILE A 103 -5.48 9.54 6.68
CA ILE A 103 -4.34 9.00 7.42
C ILE A 103 -3.52 8.10 6.51
N LYS A 104 -2.23 8.37 6.44
CA LYS A 104 -1.23 7.54 5.75
C LYS A 104 0.06 7.50 6.55
N TYR A 105 0.69 6.34 6.64
CA TYR A 105 1.82 6.10 7.54
C TYR A 105 1.51 6.44 9.01
N GLY A 106 0.27 6.27 9.44
CA GLY A 106 -0.18 6.68 10.77
C GLY A 106 -0.28 8.20 10.98
N HIS A 107 -0.09 9.01 9.94
CA HIS A 107 -0.08 10.47 10.00
C HIS A 107 -1.21 11.10 9.18
N ASP A 108 -1.68 12.26 9.64
CA ASP A 108 -2.61 13.12 8.93
C ASP A 108 -1.93 13.74 7.69
N ILE A 109 -2.43 13.44 6.51
CA ILE A 109 -1.91 13.96 5.24
C ILE A 109 -2.88 14.88 4.52
N GLY A 110 -4.10 15.03 5.01
CA GLY A 110 -5.08 15.88 4.36
C GLY A 110 -6.49 15.73 4.91
N LYS A 111 -7.40 16.50 4.32
CA LYS A 111 -8.81 16.56 4.65
C LYS A 111 -9.67 16.16 3.46
N VAL A 112 -10.68 15.34 3.70
CA VAL A 112 -11.71 15.00 2.72
C VAL A 112 -12.58 16.22 2.45
N VAL A 113 -12.74 16.57 1.19
CA VAL A 113 -13.57 17.72 0.75
C VAL A 113 -14.83 17.28 0.00
N LYS A 114 -14.95 15.98 -0.26
CA LYS A 114 -16.13 15.35 -0.85
C LYS A 114 -16.20 13.92 -0.37
N ASP A 115 -17.38 13.44 -0.04
CA ASP A 115 -17.60 12.05 0.41
C ASP A 115 -16.91 11.04 -0.52
N ILE A 116 -16.22 10.08 0.09
CA ILE A 116 -15.45 9.02 -0.60
C ILE A 116 -15.97 7.68 -0.11
N LYS A 117 -16.24 6.77 -1.03
CA LYS A 117 -16.61 5.39 -0.72
C LYS A 117 -15.39 4.48 -0.68
N LYS A 118 -15.48 3.41 0.09
CA LYS A 118 -14.48 2.33 0.08
C LYS A 118 -14.28 1.82 -1.36
N GLY A 119 -13.02 1.74 -1.80
CA GLY A 119 -12.67 1.36 -3.18
C GLY A 119 -12.65 2.51 -4.18
N GLU A 120 -12.92 3.73 -3.76
CA GLU A 120 -12.90 4.91 -4.63
C GLU A 120 -11.50 5.52 -4.74
N HIS A 121 -11.22 6.12 -5.89
CA HIS A 121 -9.98 6.82 -6.16
C HIS A 121 -9.84 8.06 -5.26
N VAL A 122 -8.76 8.13 -4.50
CA VAL A 122 -8.44 9.27 -3.62
C VAL A 122 -7.36 10.13 -4.27
N HIS A 123 -7.72 11.36 -4.64
CA HIS A 123 -6.81 12.30 -5.28
C HIS A 123 -7.23 13.75 -5.00
N VAL A 124 -6.59 14.71 -5.66
CA VAL A 124 -6.82 16.16 -5.45
C VAL A 124 -8.26 16.63 -5.69
N HIS A 125 -9.09 15.85 -6.38
CA HIS A 125 -10.50 16.18 -6.61
C HIS A 125 -11.40 15.98 -5.38
N ASN A 126 -11.01 15.12 -4.43
CA ASN A 126 -11.78 14.80 -3.23
C ASN A 126 -11.00 14.96 -1.92
N VAL A 127 -9.71 15.25 -2.00
CA VAL A 127 -8.84 15.48 -0.83
C VAL A 127 -7.98 16.73 -1.04
N LYS A 128 -7.84 17.54 0.00
CA LYS A 128 -6.96 18.71 0.04
C LYS A 128 -6.07 18.66 1.27
N THR A 129 -4.88 19.27 1.15
CA THR A 129 -4.02 19.52 2.29
C THR A 129 -4.72 20.44 3.28
N LYS A 130 -4.56 20.18 4.57
CA LYS A 130 -4.99 21.13 5.61
C LYS A 130 -4.11 22.38 5.49
N LYS A 131 -4.74 23.55 5.40
CA LYS A 131 -4.02 24.81 5.55
C LYS A 131 -3.66 24.98 7.02
N TRP A 132 -2.44 25.42 7.22
CA TRP A 132 -1.90 25.79 8.52
C TRP A 132 -2.63 27.01 9.11
#